data_bdcca8daea4384c30155e10cae201324
#
_entry.id   bdcca8daea4384c30155e10cae201324
#
_cell.length_a   1.000
_cell.length_b   1.000
_cell.length_c   1.000
_cell.angle_alpha   90.00
_cell.angle_beta   90.00
_cell.angle_gamma   90.00
#
_symmetry.space_group_name_H-M   'P 1'
#
loop_
_entity.id
_entity.type
_entity.pdbx_description
1 polymer ?
#
loop_
_entity_poly.entity_id
_entity_poly.type
_entity_poly.pdbx_seq_one_letter_code
_entity_poly.pdbx_strand_id
1 'polypeptide(L)'
;MRRRGSKRREGRSRIGEKEKNMFARKGVLVWVAAIALAMRCTVCLGQDVESILVASARAMGDASSMRSWYMEQVAKTFFMSIPITTYVETGKAYYLKVKAPFVGWMIECARDTGGWKASGKEGKMIVKPMKRSAVDSALNQPFPFGIPAWEAGKARLLGEEKYGDEQCWVVKLGEDKETIYLSKDTGLLRGLVNEDNLKVTFLDYRKVSGVMVPFKMKFKQGIATVTMKAEKILINEPIDARLFEAPR
;
A
#
# COMPACT_ATOMS: atom_id res chain seq x y z
N MET A 1 -93.12 15.80 -26.64
CA MET A 1 -92.09 16.76 -26.20
C MET A 1 -90.98 16.06 -25.46
N ARG A 2 -89.89 15.82 -26.10
CA ARG A 2 -88.46 15.97 -25.86
C ARG A 2 -87.95 15.58 -24.48
N ARG A 3 -87.37 14.43 -24.40
CA ARG A 3 -86.29 14.10 -23.46
C ARG A 3 -84.98 13.78 -24.27
N ARG A 4 -84.09 14.75 -24.41
CA ARG A 4 -82.72 14.60 -24.86
C ARG A 4 -81.84 15.42 -23.89
N GLY A 5 -81.04 14.79 -23.01
CA GLY A 5 -80.18 15.59 -22.20
C GLY A 5 -79.42 14.85 -21.07
N SER A 6 -79.29 13.48 -21.08
CA SER A 6 -78.67 12.78 -19.97
C SER A 6 -77.43 11.94 -20.30
N LYS A 7 -77.08 11.71 -21.57
CA LYS A 7 -75.96 10.81 -21.93
C LYS A 7 -74.58 11.47 -22.09
N ARG A 8 -74.44 12.76 -21.91
CA ARG A 8 -73.17 13.47 -22.17
C ARG A 8 -72.33 13.78 -20.92
N ARG A 9 -72.83 13.54 -19.69
CA ARG A 9 -72.11 13.82 -18.45
C ARG A 9 -71.34 12.62 -17.87
N GLU A 10 -71.79 11.40 -18.17
CA GLU A 10 -71.12 10.18 -17.62
C GLU A 10 -69.74 9.83 -18.31
N GLY A 11 -69.60 10.22 -19.61
CA GLY A 11 -68.33 9.94 -20.31
C GLY A 11 -67.14 10.79 -19.84
N ARG A 12 -67.36 12.00 -19.31
CA ARG A 12 -66.32 12.94 -18.89
C ARG A 12 -65.72 12.60 -17.52
N SER A 13 -66.48 11.97 -16.63
CA SER A 13 -66.05 11.57 -15.30
C SER A 13 -65.07 10.38 -15.34
N ARG A 14 -65.31 9.38 -16.22
CA ARG A 14 -64.47 8.18 -16.32
C ARG A 14 -63.10 8.39 -16.96
N ILE A 15 -62.94 9.41 -17.82
CA ILE A 15 -61.65 9.73 -18.47
C ILE A 15 -60.73 10.42 -17.46
N GLY A 16 -61.21 11.34 -16.65
CA GLY A 16 -60.39 12.02 -15.62
C GLY A 16 -59.90 11.12 -14.50
N GLU A 17 -60.68 10.07 -14.17
CA GLU A 17 -60.30 9.11 -13.13
C GLU A 17 -59.24 8.11 -13.59
N LYS A 18 -59.26 7.69 -14.88
CA LYS A 18 -58.23 6.87 -15.49
C LYS A 18 -56.89 7.62 -15.64
N GLU A 19 -56.91 8.89 -16.00
CA GLU A 19 -55.70 9.72 -16.08
C GLU A 19 -55.08 9.95 -14.70
N LYS A 20 -55.86 10.28 -13.68
CA LYS A 20 -55.35 10.43 -12.30
C LYS A 20 -54.72 9.15 -11.76
N ASN A 21 -55.27 7.98 -12.03
CA ASN A 21 -54.73 6.69 -11.63
C ASN A 21 -53.46 6.30 -12.40
N MET A 22 -53.31 6.74 -13.66
CA MET A 22 -52.10 6.53 -14.46
C MET A 22 -50.94 7.43 -14.00
N PHE A 23 -51.19 8.67 -13.61
CA PHE A 23 -50.19 9.58 -13.03
C PHE A 23 -49.74 9.13 -11.63
N ALA A 24 -50.68 8.66 -10.80
CA ALA A 24 -50.35 8.12 -9.48
C ALA A 24 -49.48 6.86 -9.57
N ARG A 25 -49.73 5.94 -10.51
CA ARG A 25 -48.92 4.74 -10.74
C ARG A 25 -47.50 5.05 -11.25
N LYS A 26 -47.37 6.07 -12.15
CA LYS A 26 -46.03 6.49 -12.63
C LYS A 26 -45.22 7.18 -11.52
N GLY A 27 -45.86 7.97 -10.67
CA GLY A 27 -45.21 8.59 -9.51
C GLY A 27 -44.68 7.56 -8.51
N VAL A 28 -45.47 6.53 -8.18
CA VAL A 28 -45.04 5.47 -7.26
C VAL A 28 -43.88 4.63 -7.82
N LEU A 29 -43.87 4.35 -9.14
CA LEU A 29 -42.77 3.61 -9.77
C LEU A 29 -41.45 4.42 -9.76
N VAL A 30 -41.52 5.74 -9.95
CA VAL A 30 -40.33 6.62 -9.87
C VAL A 30 -39.79 6.68 -8.44
N TRP A 31 -40.66 6.74 -7.43
CA TRP A 31 -40.22 6.71 -6.02
C TRP A 31 -39.65 5.37 -5.59
N VAL A 32 -40.20 4.25 -6.03
CA VAL A 32 -39.65 2.91 -5.76
C VAL A 32 -38.29 2.73 -6.44
N ALA A 33 -38.10 3.24 -7.67
CA ALA A 33 -36.82 3.22 -8.36
C ALA A 33 -35.79 4.13 -7.69
N ALA A 34 -36.19 5.31 -7.19
CA ALA A 34 -35.32 6.20 -6.43
C ALA A 34 -34.90 5.61 -5.06
N ILE A 35 -35.82 4.95 -4.36
CA ILE A 35 -35.54 4.25 -3.10
C ILE A 35 -34.63 3.03 -3.35
N ALA A 36 -34.82 2.27 -4.42
CA ALA A 36 -33.96 1.15 -4.80
C ALA A 36 -32.56 1.62 -5.22
N LEU A 37 -32.43 2.81 -5.84
CA LEU A 37 -31.13 3.41 -6.17
C LEU A 37 -30.43 3.97 -4.92
N ALA A 38 -31.19 4.58 -4.00
CA ALA A 38 -30.66 5.03 -2.71
C ALA A 38 -30.23 3.87 -1.80
N MET A 39 -30.95 2.73 -1.81
CA MET A 39 -30.53 1.53 -1.08
C MET A 39 -29.29 0.86 -1.64
N ARG A 40 -28.96 1.04 -2.91
CA ARG A 40 -27.67 0.56 -3.45
C ARG A 40 -26.46 1.40 -2.99
N CYS A 41 -26.65 2.67 -2.63
CA CYS A 41 -25.61 3.49 -2.02
C CYS A 41 -25.41 3.24 -0.51
N THR A 42 -26.37 2.61 0.18
CA THR A 42 -26.31 2.42 1.64
C THR A 42 -25.66 1.09 2.07
N VAL A 43 -25.30 0.20 1.14
CA VAL A 43 -24.58 -1.05 1.47
C VAL A 43 -23.06 -0.85 1.55
N CYS A 44 -22.53 0.34 1.19
CA CYS A 44 -21.11 0.69 1.40
C CYS A 44 -20.80 1.29 2.78
N LEU A 45 -21.79 1.42 3.66
CA LEU A 45 -21.64 2.02 5.00
C LEU A 45 -21.42 0.93 6.06
N GLY A 46 -20.26 0.24 6.02
CA GLY A 46 -20.07 -0.75 7.07
C GLY A 46 -18.76 -1.50 7.12
N GLN A 47 -17.81 -1.24 6.24
CA GLN A 47 -16.48 -1.77 6.50
C GLN A 47 -15.70 -0.75 7.32
N ASP A 48 -15.53 -1.08 8.59
CA ASP A 48 -14.67 -0.36 9.51
C ASP A 48 -13.22 -0.45 9.00
N VAL A 49 -12.51 0.69 9.01
CA VAL A 49 -11.11 0.76 8.59
C VAL A 49 -10.26 -0.26 9.35
N GLU A 50 -10.58 -0.52 10.61
CA GLU A 50 -9.88 -1.49 11.45
C GLU A 50 -10.03 -2.90 10.88
N SER A 51 -11.23 -3.31 10.46
CA SER A 51 -11.45 -4.62 9.85
C SER A 51 -10.67 -4.82 8.55
N ILE A 52 -10.56 -3.76 7.72
CA ILE A 52 -9.76 -3.78 6.49
C ILE A 52 -8.27 -3.94 6.82
N LEU A 53 -7.78 -3.22 7.82
CA LEU A 53 -6.38 -3.28 8.25
C LEU A 53 -6.03 -4.65 8.84
N VAL A 54 -6.91 -5.21 9.68
CA VAL A 54 -6.75 -6.56 10.24
C VAL A 54 -6.74 -7.62 9.14
N ALA A 55 -7.64 -7.52 8.15
CA ALA A 55 -7.66 -8.43 7.01
C ALA A 55 -6.37 -8.33 6.20
N SER A 56 -5.86 -7.11 5.96
CA SER A 56 -4.60 -6.89 5.27
C SER A 56 -3.40 -7.44 6.07
N ALA A 57 -3.34 -7.21 7.36
CA ALA A 57 -2.29 -7.77 8.22
C ALA A 57 -2.27 -9.30 8.16
N ARG A 58 -3.44 -9.94 8.19
CA ARG A 58 -3.54 -11.41 8.03
C ARG A 58 -3.08 -11.88 6.65
N ALA A 59 -3.44 -11.15 5.59
CA ALA A 59 -3.03 -11.46 4.22
C ALA A 59 -1.51 -11.34 4.03
N MET A 60 -0.89 -10.33 4.65
CA MET A 60 0.56 -10.13 4.63
C MET A 60 1.32 -11.18 5.46
N GLY A 61 0.67 -11.82 6.43
CA GLY A 61 1.27 -12.78 7.34
C GLY A 61 1.80 -12.14 8.62
N ASP A 62 2.29 -12.98 9.53
CA ASP A 62 2.79 -12.52 10.84
C ASP A 62 4.16 -11.85 10.75
N ALA A 63 4.12 -10.55 10.47
CA ALA A 63 5.33 -9.72 10.46
C ALA A 63 5.94 -9.52 11.86
N SER A 64 5.19 -9.77 12.95
CA SER A 64 5.69 -9.62 14.33
C SER A 64 6.72 -10.68 14.70
N SER A 65 6.72 -11.80 13.99
CA SER A 65 7.71 -12.88 14.16
C SER A 65 9.05 -12.57 13.49
N MET A 66 9.13 -11.53 12.65
CA MET A 66 10.37 -11.17 11.96
C MET A 66 11.32 -10.43 12.90
N ARG A 67 12.46 -11.05 13.15
CA ARG A 67 13.57 -10.47 13.95
C ARG A 67 14.67 -9.94 13.06
N SER A 68 14.89 -10.60 11.93
CA SER A 68 15.92 -10.21 10.97
C SER A 68 15.46 -10.47 9.53
N TRP A 69 16.02 -9.72 8.61
CA TRP A 69 15.84 -9.95 7.19
C TRP A 69 17.11 -9.62 6.40
N TYR A 70 17.32 -10.37 5.33
CA TYR A 70 18.38 -10.16 4.36
C TYR A 70 17.77 -10.04 2.98
N MET A 71 18.25 -9.12 2.16
CA MET A 71 17.76 -8.93 0.81
C MET A 71 18.88 -8.55 -0.15
N GLU A 72 18.94 -9.28 -1.27
CA GLU A 72 19.68 -8.90 -2.46
C GLU A 72 18.69 -8.38 -3.49
N GLN A 73 18.93 -7.19 -4.01
CA GLN A 73 18.03 -6.54 -4.95
C GLN A 73 18.80 -5.69 -5.96
N VAL A 74 18.17 -5.42 -7.10
CA VAL A 74 18.69 -4.54 -8.12
C VAL A 74 17.72 -3.39 -8.34
N ALA A 75 18.20 -2.17 -8.10
CA ALA A 75 17.49 -0.95 -8.48
C ALA A 75 17.81 -0.63 -9.95
N LYS A 76 16.77 -0.56 -10.80
CA LYS A 76 16.88 -0.23 -12.22
C LYS A 76 16.28 1.14 -12.48
N THR A 77 17.06 2.00 -13.09
CA THR A 77 16.61 3.25 -13.73
C THR A 77 16.66 3.07 -15.25
N PHE A 78 16.32 4.11 -15.99
CA PHE A 78 16.39 4.07 -17.45
C PHE A 78 17.82 3.76 -17.98
N PHE A 79 18.85 4.19 -17.25
CA PHE A 79 20.26 4.10 -17.70
C PHE A 79 21.13 3.16 -16.87
N MET A 80 20.68 2.73 -15.69
CA MET A 80 21.57 2.07 -14.72
C MET A 80 20.88 0.92 -13.98
N SER A 81 21.70 -0.08 -13.64
CA SER A 81 21.34 -1.16 -12.71
C SER A 81 22.27 -1.09 -11.51
N ILE A 82 21.71 -0.95 -10.33
CA ILE A 82 22.44 -0.73 -9.08
C ILE A 82 22.15 -1.91 -8.16
N PRO A 83 23.10 -2.83 -7.95
CA PRO A 83 22.95 -3.90 -6.97
C PRO A 83 23.01 -3.33 -5.56
N ILE A 84 22.08 -3.81 -4.72
CA ILE A 84 21.93 -3.42 -3.33
C ILE A 84 21.79 -4.69 -2.50
N THR A 85 22.57 -4.80 -1.43
CA THR A 85 22.42 -5.83 -0.42
C THR A 85 22.10 -5.17 0.91
N THR A 86 21.05 -5.62 1.57
CA THR A 86 20.65 -5.10 2.88
C THR A 86 20.46 -6.25 3.86
N TYR A 87 20.91 -6.07 5.09
CA TYR A 87 20.58 -6.91 6.23
C TYR A 87 20.18 -6.04 7.41
N VAL A 88 19.14 -6.47 8.10
CA VAL A 88 18.69 -5.85 9.35
C VAL A 88 18.35 -6.94 10.37
N GLU A 89 18.88 -6.81 11.56
CA GLU A 89 18.39 -7.45 12.78
C GLU A 89 17.98 -6.33 13.74
N THR A 90 16.69 -6.17 13.93
CA THR A 90 16.10 -5.02 14.63
C THR A 90 16.75 -4.80 16.00
N GLY A 91 17.25 -3.59 16.23
CA GLY A 91 17.95 -3.20 17.46
C GLY A 91 19.37 -3.74 17.63
N LYS A 92 19.86 -4.62 16.74
CA LYS A 92 21.16 -5.31 16.93
C LYS A 92 22.16 -5.10 15.82
N ALA A 93 21.73 -5.23 14.55
CA ALA A 93 22.65 -5.16 13.43
C ALA A 93 21.97 -4.62 12.17
N TYR A 94 22.73 -3.83 11.44
CA TYR A 94 22.36 -3.28 10.14
C TYR A 94 23.56 -3.37 9.20
N TYR A 95 23.30 -3.75 7.96
CA TYR A 95 24.26 -3.72 6.87
C TYR A 95 23.60 -3.28 5.59
N LEU A 96 24.21 -2.36 4.88
CA LEU A 96 23.83 -1.91 3.55
C LEU A 96 25.06 -1.88 2.65
N LYS A 97 24.97 -2.50 1.48
CA LYS A 97 26.02 -2.44 0.44
C LYS A 97 25.35 -2.04 -0.88
N VAL A 98 25.85 -0.97 -1.48
CA VAL A 98 25.36 -0.42 -2.74
C VAL A 98 26.54 -0.22 -3.69
N LYS A 99 26.40 -0.64 -4.94
CA LYS A 99 27.37 -0.33 -5.99
C LYS A 99 26.99 0.96 -6.70
N ALA A 100 27.49 2.09 -6.19
CA ALA A 100 27.18 3.39 -6.78
C ALA A 100 27.95 3.59 -8.09
N PRO A 101 27.29 4.07 -9.16
CA PRO A 101 27.96 4.40 -10.42
C PRO A 101 29.08 5.43 -10.20
N PHE A 102 30.22 5.23 -10.87
CA PHE A 102 31.41 6.09 -10.82
C PHE A 102 32.14 6.18 -9.47
N VAL A 103 31.46 5.96 -8.33
CA VAL A 103 32.02 6.01 -6.97
C VAL A 103 32.58 4.65 -6.56
N GLY A 104 31.99 3.56 -7.01
CA GLY A 104 32.30 2.20 -6.59
C GLY A 104 31.33 1.71 -5.52
N TRP A 105 31.85 1.02 -4.52
CA TRP A 105 31.02 0.50 -3.43
C TRP A 105 30.81 1.54 -2.34
N MET A 106 29.62 1.58 -1.82
CA MET A 106 29.25 2.25 -0.58
C MET A 106 28.70 1.20 0.38
N ILE A 107 29.27 1.14 1.58
CA ILE A 107 28.89 0.17 2.59
C ILE A 107 28.62 0.93 3.90
N GLU A 108 27.53 0.60 4.55
CA GLU A 108 27.20 1.07 5.89
C GLU A 108 26.97 -0.15 6.77
N CYS A 109 27.60 -0.17 7.93
CA CYS A 109 27.45 -1.23 8.90
C CYS A 109 27.27 -0.62 10.29
N ALA A 110 26.25 -1.08 11.02
CA ALA A 110 26.00 -0.68 12.39
C ALA A 110 25.71 -1.90 13.25
N ARG A 111 26.20 -1.88 14.48
CA ARG A 111 25.92 -2.82 15.56
C ARG A 111 25.67 -2.02 16.85
N ASP A 112 25.15 -2.69 17.87
CA ASP A 112 24.96 -2.09 19.20
C ASP A 112 26.24 -1.48 19.78
N THR A 113 27.41 -2.06 19.45
CA THR A 113 28.74 -1.60 19.86
C THR A 113 29.30 -0.43 19.06
N GLY A 114 28.70 -0.06 17.92
CA GLY A 114 29.15 1.03 17.03
C GLY A 114 28.90 0.73 15.56
N GLY A 115 29.41 1.58 14.69
CA GLY A 115 29.23 1.42 13.26
C GLY A 115 30.32 2.10 12.43
N TRP A 116 30.38 1.71 11.15
CA TRP A 116 31.31 2.28 10.18
C TRP A 116 30.64 2.41 8.81
N LYS A 117 31.15 3.33 8.02
CA LYS A 117 30.84 3.50 6.60
C LYS A 117 32.10 3.35 5.78
N ALA A 118 32.01 2.69 4.66
CA ALA A 118 33.11 2.58 3.73
C ALA A 118 32.68 2.99 2.33
N SER A 119 33.57 3.64 1.58
CA SER A 119 33.31 4.00 0.19
C SER A 119 34.60 3.90 -0.63
N GLY A 120 34.46 3.51 -1.90
CA GLY A 120 35.58 3.41 -2.83
C GLY A 120 35.47 2.22 -3.77
N LYS A 121 36.56 1.98 -4.48
CA LYS A 121 36.71 0.80 -5.35
C LYS A 121 37.20 -0.38 -4.54
N GLU A 122 36.95 -1.57 -5.01
CA GLU A 122 37.47 -2.81 -4.41
C GLU A 122 39.00 -2.74 -4.23
N GLY A 123 39.48 -3.09 -3.07
CA GLY A 123 40.91 -2.96 -2.70
C GLY A 123 41.37 -1.54 -2.36
N LYS A 124 40.51 -0.52 -2.45
CA LYS A 124 40.82 0.89 -2.08
C LYS A 124 39.59 1.54 -1.42
N MET A 125 39.21 1.01 -0.26
CA MET A 125 38.07 1.51 0.49
C MET A 125 38.52 2.53 1.56
N ILE A 126 37.79 3.63 1.69
CA ILE A 126 37.98 4.59 2.78
C ILE A 126 36.93 4.27 3.85
N VAL A 127 37.39 3.82 5.00
CA VAL A 127 36.53 3.48 6.15
C VAL A 127 36.46 4.67 7.12
N LYS A 128 35.27 5.01 7.59
CA LYS A 128 35.03 6.07 8.58
C LYS A 128 34.06 5.57 9.64
N PRO A 129 34.26 5.92 10.92
CA PRO A 129 33.31 5.59 11.97
C PRO A 129 31.96 6.33 11.74
N MET A 130 30.87 5.72 12.16
CA MET A 130 29.56 6.34 12.22
C MET A 130 29.38 7.10 13.54
N LYS A 131 28.65 8.21 13.48
CA LYS A 131 28.17 8.89 14.70
C LYS A 131 27.12 8.02 15.40
N ARG A 132 27.03 8.07 16.72
CA ARG A 132 26.09 7.27 17.51
C ARG A 132 24.64 7.43 17.03
N SER A 133 24.18 8.66 16.78
CA SER A 133 22.82 8.91 16.26
C SER A 133 22.54 8.21 14.92
N ALA A 134 23.55 8.12 14.06
CA ALA A 134 23.41 7.41 12.77
C ALA A 134 23.37 5.89 12.96
N VAL A 135 24.11 5.37 13.94
CA VAL A 135 24.04 3.95 14.35
C VAL A 135 22.64 3.62 14.87
N ASP A 136 22.13 4.41 15.81
CA ASP A 136 20.81 4.22 16.41
C ASP A 136 19.69 4.29 15.33
N SER A 137 19.79 5.23 14.40
CA SER A 137 18.85 5.32 13.26
C SER A 137 18.93 4.09 12.36
N ALA A 138 20.12 3.57 12.08
CA ALA A 138 20.30 2.38 11.25
C ALA A 138 19.74 1.11 11.91
N LEU A 139 19.95 0.93 13.21
CA LEU A 139 19.48 -0.24 13.96
C LEU A 139 17.94 -0.27 14.12
N ASN A 140 17.29 0.88 14.05
CA ASN A 140 15.84 1.01 14.17
C ASN A 140 15.12 1.06 12.81
N GLN A 141 15.78 0.61 11.73
CA GLN A 141 15.14 0.52 10.41
C GLN A 141 13.97 -0.47 10.45
N PRO A 142 12.75 -0.04 10.09
CA PRO A 142 11.62 -0.94 10.00
C PRO A 142 11.82 -1.91 8.83
N PHE A 143 11.12 -3.04 8.89
CA PHE A 143 11.01 -3.92 7.74
C PHE A 143 10.34 -3.16 6.58
N PRO A 144 10.98 -3.08 5.40
CA PRO A 144 10.56 -2.17 4.34
C PRO A 144 9.22 -2.54 3.68
N PHE A 145 8.69 -3.73 3.99
CA PHE A 145 7.45 -4.25 3.42
C PHE A 145 6.42 -4.59 4.51
N GLY A 146 6.78 -4.39 5.77
CA GLY A 146 5.84 -4.52 6.87
C GLY A 146 4.77 -3.45 6.73
N ILE A 147 3.52 -3.83 6.96
CA ILE A 147 2.51 -2.84 7.30
C ILE A 147 3.04 -2.21 8.58
N PRO A 148 3.35 -0.90 8.63
CA PRO A 148 3.73 -0.25 9.88
C PRO A 148 2.75 -0.70 10.95
N ALA A 149 3.22 -0.90 12.19
CA ALA A 149 2.31 -1.18 13.31
C ALA A 149 1.32 -0.01 13.36
N TRP A 150 0.13 -0.23 12.79
CA TRP A 150 -0.86 0.79 12.55
C TRP A 150 -1.42 1.15 13.91
N GLU A 151 -1.20 2.35 14.31
CA GLU A 151 -2.03 2.94 15.33
C GLU A 151 -3.44 3.02 14.72
N ALA A 152 -4.24 1.95 14.88
CA ALA A 152 -5.56 1.80 14.25
C ALA A 152 -6.45 3.02 14.50
N GLY A 153 -6.30 3.69 15.65
CA GLY A 153 -7.03 4.90 16.00
C GLY A 153 -6.70 6.15 15.16
N LYS A 154 -5.68 6.10 14.28
CA LYS A 154 -5.30 7.24 13.42
C LYS A 154 -5.50 6.96 11.93
N ALA A 155 -6.05 5.80 11.57
CA ALA A 155 -6.34 5.47 10.19
C ALA A 155 -7.75 5.91 9.78
N ARG A 156 -7.92 6.37 8.55
CA ARG A 156 -9.20 6.79 7.99
C ARG A 156 -9.43 6.17 6.61
N LEU A 157 -10.55 5.50 6.43
CA LEU A 157 -10.98 5.01 5.11
C LEU A 157 -11.43 6.21 4.26
N LEU A 158 -10.79 6.40 3.11
CA LEU A 158 -11.16 7.43 2.13
C LEU A 158 -12.17 6.92 1.09
N GLY A 159 -12.29 5.59 0.92
CA GLY A 159 -13.17 4.97 -0.05
C GLY A 159 -12.47 3.87 -0.84
N GLU A 160 -12.88 3.71 -2.09
CA GLU A 160 -12.36 2.70 -3.01
C GLU A 160 -11.83 3.37 -4.28
N GLU A 161 -10.70 2.89 -4.78
CA GLU A 161 -10.12 3.37 -6.02
C GLU A 161 -9.40 2.24 -6.75
N LYS A 162 -9.35 2.31 -8.07
CA LYS A 162 -8.54 1.40 -8.88
C LYS A 162 -7.08 1.81 -8.81
N TYR A 163 -6.21 0.93 -8.28
CA TYR A 163 -4.77 1.14 -8.26
C TYR A 163 -4.06 0.10 -9.14
N GLY A 164 -3.49 0.54 -10.25
CA GLY A 164 -3.06 -0.37 -11.31
C GLY A 164 -4.26 -1.10 -11.92
N ASP A 165 -4.25 -2.43 -11.86
CA ASP A 165 -5.32 -3.27 -12.43
C ASP A 165 -6.31 -3.77 -11.36
N GLU A 166 -6.09 -3.45 -10.06
CA GLU A 166 -6.87 -3.96 -8.95
C GLU A 166 -7.74 -2.88 -8.29
N GLN A 167 -8.92 -3.28 -7.81
CA GLN A 167 -9.75 -2.46 -6.92
C GLN A 167 -9.14 -2.49 -5.51
N CYS A 168 -8.94 -1.32 -4.94
CA CYS A 168 -8.29 -1.16 -3.66
C CYS A 168 -9.12 -0.33 -2.70
N TRP A 169 -9.04 -0.66 -1.41
CA TRP A 169 -9.38 0.25 -0.34
C TRP A 169 -8.32 1.33 -0.25
N VAL A 170 -8.74 2.59 -0.14
CA VAL A 170 -7.85 3.72 0.05
C VAL A 170 -7.89 4.15 1.50
N VAL A 171 -6.79 3.99 2.19
CA VAL A 171 -6.68 4.29 3.62
C VAL A 171 -5.62 5.36 3.84
N LYS A 172 -6.00 6.41 4.55
CA LYS A 172 -5.09 7.47 5.01
C LYS A 172 -4.54 7.11 6.38
N LEU A 173 -3.23 7.24 6.57
CA LEU A 173 -2.55 6.91 7.80
C LEU A 173 -2.08 8.18 8.51
N GLY A 174 -2.33 8.25 9.82
CA GLY A 174 -1.94 9.38 10.65
C GLY A 174 -2.58 10.70 10.24
N GLU A 175 -2.00 11.79 10.74
CA GLU A 175 -2.41 13.16 10.40
C GLU A 175 -1.80 13.55 9.03
N ASP A 176 -2.40 13.03 7.96
CA ASP A 176 -2.11 13.34 6.55
C ASP A 176 -0.78 12.83 5.96
N LYS A 177 -0.04 11.94 6.62
CA LYS A 177 1.30 11.55 6.16
C LYS A 177 1.33 10.60 4.98
N GLU A 178 0.54 9.51 5.01
CA GLU A 178 0.63 8.48 4.00
C GLU A 178 -0.75 8.00 3.57
N THR A 179 -0.92 7.75 2.28
CA THR A 179 -2.09 7.09 1.72
C THR A 179 -1.67 5.73 1.17
N ILE A 180 -2.37 4.69 1.57
CA ILE A 180 -2.09 3.33 1.13
C ILE A 180 -3.29 2.75 0.38
N TYR A 181 -2.97 1.80 -0.48
CA TYR A 181 -3.89 1.09 -1.34
C TYR A 181 -3.83 -0.39 -1.02
N LEU A 182 -4.91 -0.93 -0.48
CA LEU A 182 -5.05 -2.33 -0.08
C LEU A 182 -5.97 -3.05 -1.05
N SER A 183 -5.48 -4.12 -1.69
CA SER A 183 -6.28 -4.91 -2.63
C SER A 183 -7.55 -5.44 -1.96
N LYS A 184 -8.70 -5.25 -2.58
CA LYS A 184 -9.98 -5.79 -2.09
C LYS A 184 -10.04 -7.31 -2.24
N ASP A 185 -9.37 -7.86 -3.24
CA ASP A 185 -9.40 -9.29 -3.55
C ASP A 185 -8.43 -10.09 -2.69
N THR A 186 -7.23 -9.55 -2.47
CA THR A 186 -6.14 -10.27 -1.79
C THR A 186 -5.80 -9.75 -0.41
N GLY A 187 -6.24 -8.54 -0.05
CA GLY A 187 -5.84 -7.84 1.17
C GLY A 187 -4.41 -7.30 1.15
N LEU A 188 -3.62 -7.56 0.10
CA LEU A 188 -2.22 -7.15 0.03
C LEU A 188 -2.07 -5.65 -0.20
N LEU A 189 -0.99 -5.08 0.34
CA LEU A 189 -0.60 -3.69 0.08
C LEU A 189 -0.15 -3.54 -1.38
N ARG A 190 -0.89 -2.77 -2.18
CA ARG A 190 -0.59 -2.55 -3.61
C ARG A 190 0.15 -1.26 -3.85
N GLY A 191 -0.07 -0.25 -3.04
CA GLY A 191 0.54 1.05 -3.22
C GLY A 191 0.64 1.87 -1.95
N LEU A 192 1.54 2.85 -2.01
CA LEU A 192 1.73 3.87 -0.99
C LEU A 192 2.02 5.19 -1.69
N VAL A 193 1.45 6.27 -1.18
CA VAL A 193 1.76 7.65 -1.58
C VAL A 193 2.05 8.46 -0.33
N ASN A 194 3.25 9.05 -0.24
CA ASN A 194 3.63 9.91 0.88
C ASN A 194 3.34 11.39 0.61
N GLU A 195 3.64 12.26 1.58
CA GLU A 195 3.47 13.72 1.51
C GLU A 195 4.19 14.35 0.31
N ASP A 196 5.37 13.84 -0.05
CA ASP A 196 6.18 14.33 -1.16
C ASP A 196 5.71 13.83 -2.53
N ASN A 197 4.52 13.22 -2.61
CA ASN A 197 4.00 12.56 -3.82
C ASN A 197 4.90 11.44 -4.36
N LEU A 198 5.75 10.85 -3.53
CA LEU A 198 6.44 9.61 -3.86
C LEU A 198 5.41 8.48 -3.89
N LYS A 199 5.21 7.90 -5.06
CA LYS A 199 4.35 6.73 -5.27
C LYS A 199 5.18 5.47 -5.28
N VAL A 200 4.85 4.53 -4.39
CA VAL A 200 5.44 3.20 -4.35
C VAL A 200 4.38 2.19 -4.77
N THR A 201 4.69 1.35 -5.74
CA THR A 201 3.81 0.24 -6.16
C THR A 201 4.49 -1.08 -5.81
N PHE A 202 3.78 -1.94 -5.11
CA PHE A 202 4.24 -3.25 -4.68
C PHE A 202 3.69 -4.34 -5.60
N LEU A 203 4.57 -5.18 -6.13
CA LEU A 203 4.28 -6.17 -7.18
C LEU A 203 5.01 -7.49 -6.90
N ASP A 204 4.61 -8.57 -7.58
CA ASP A 204 5.27 -9.88 -7.52
C ASP A 204 5.42 -10.37 -6.07
N TYR A 205 4.30 -10.47 -5.36
CA TYR A 205 4.27 -10.98 -4.00
C TYR A 205 4.57 -12.48 -3.94
N ARG A 206 5.47 -12.85 -3.04
CA ARG A 206 5.84 -14.26 -2.79
C ARG A 206 5.86 -14.51 -1.28
N LYS A 207 5.56 -15.75 -0.91
CA LYS A 207 5.60 -16.16 0.50
C LYS A 207 7.03 -16.55 0.89
N VAL A 208 7.59 -15.86 1.89
CA VAL A 208 8.92 -16.13 2.47
C VAL A 208 8.75 -16.30 3.98
N SER A 209 9.07 -17.46 4.50
CA SER A 209 8.95 -17.77 5.95
C SER A 209 7.61 -17.37 6.58
N GLY A 210 6.50 -17.60 5.83
CA GLY A 210 5.15 -17.30 6.30
C GLY A 210 4.63 -15.90 5.99
N VAL A 211 5.49 -14.98 5.55
CA VAL A 211 5.17 -13.58 5.25
C VAL A 211 5.08 -13.36 3.73
N MET A 212 4.11 -12.57 3.29
CA MET A 212 3.98 -12.13 1.90
C MET A 212 4.89 -10.92 1.65
N VAL A 213 5.88 -11.09 0.77
CA VAL A 213 6.91 -10.07 0.49
C VAL A 213 6.87 -9.71 -0.98
N PRO A 214 6.85 -8.40 -1.35
CA PRO A 214 6.93 -7.99 -2.75
C PRO A 214 8.35 -8.14 -3.29
N PHE A 215 8.52 -8.93 -4.35
CA PHE A 215 9.79 -9.10 -5.04
C PHE A 215 10.06 -8.03 -6.10
N LYS A 216 9.08 -7.17 -6.35
CA LYS A 216 9.23 -6.04 -7.26
C LYS A 216 8.52 -4.82 -6.71
N MET A 217 9.20 -3.69 -6.71
CA MET A 217 8.67 -2.39 -6.33
C MET A 217 8.97 -1.36 -7.41
N LYS A 218 8.03 -0.44 -7.63
CA LYS A 218 8.23 0.74 -8.49
C LYS A 218 8.08 1.99 -7.64
N PHE A 219 9.10 2.82 -7.66
CA PHE A 219 9.13 4.13 -7.02
C PHE A 219 8.98 5.17 -8.12
N LYS A 220 8.00 6.05 -8.00
CA LYS A 220 7.77 7.14 -8.96
C LYS A 220 7.63 8.46 -8.21
N GLN A 221 8.46 9.44 -8.59
CA GLN A 221 8.40 10.81 -8.10
C GLN A 221 8.58 11.77 -9.29
N GLY A 222 7.54 12.53 -9.58
CA GLY A 222 7.52 13.34 -10.80
C GLY A 222 7.68 12.46 -12.05
N ILE A 223 8.70 12.77 -12.86
CA ILE A 223 9.07 12.01 -14.08
C ILE A 223 10.03 10.84 -13.80
N ALA A 224 10.66 10.83 -12.64
CA ALA A 224 11.63 9.80 -12.27
C ALA A 224 10.91 8.51 -11.87
N THR A 225 11.40 7.39 -12.40
CA THR A 225 10.94 6.06 -12.04
C THR A 225 12.12 5.15 -11.75
N VAL A 226 12.09 4.49 -10.59
CA VAL A 226 13.06 3.47 -10.21
C VAL A 226 12.30 2.17 -9.98
N THR A 227 12.76 1.08 -10.58
CA THR A 227 12.22 -0.26 -10.31
C THR A 227 13.24 -1.03 -9.49
N MET A 228 12.84 -1.47 -8.30
CA MET A 228 13.61 -2.39 -7.47
C MET A 228 13.07 -3.80 -7.65
N LYS A 229 13.97 -4.75 -7.88
CA LYS A 229 13.64 -6.16 -8.01
C LYS A 229 14.51 -6.96 -7.05
N ALA A 230 13.88 -7.67 -6.13
CA ALA A 230 14.56 -8.58 -5.23
C ALA A 230 14.93 -9.85 -5.99
N GLU A 231 16.15 -10.32 -5.78
CA GLU A 231 16.66 -11.58 -6.29
C GLU A 231 16.63 -12.66 -5.20
N LYS A 232 16.91 -12.24 -3.96
CA LYS A 232 16.93 -13.12 -2.78
C LYS A 232 16.38 -12.36 -1.57
N ILE A 233 15.50 -13.01 -0.82
CA ILE A 233 15.01 -12.52 0.47
C ILE A 233 15.06 -13.69 1.46
N LEU A 234 15.66 -13.46 2.62
CA LEU A 234 15.70 -14.39 3.74
C LEU A 234 15.11 -13.69 4.97
N ILE A 235 14.33 -14.42 5.76
CA ILE A 235 13.72 -13.91 6.99
C ILE A 235 14.10 -14.85 8.13
N ASN A 236 14.63 -14.29 9.22
CA ASN A 236 15.08 -15.01 10.40
C ASN A 236 16.18 -16.08 10.14
N GLU A 237 16.85 -15.96 9.01
CA GLU A 237 17.95 -16.85 8.67
C GLU A 237 19.28 -16.34 9.26
N PRO A 238 20.17 -17.23 9.70
CA PRO A 238 21.49 -16.84 10.18
C PRO A 238 22.33 -16.24 9.04
N ILE A 239 23.02 -15.15 9.33
CA ILE A 239 23.90 -14.46 8.37
C ILE A 239 25.35 -14.59 8.84
N ASP A 240 26.26 -14.70 7.87
CA ASP A 240 27.70 -14.77 8.14
C ASP A 240 28.17 -13.51 8.88
N ALA A 241 28.73 -13.68 10.08
CA ALA A 241 29.22 -12.60 10.92
C ALA A 241 30.33 -11.76 10.24
N ARG A 242 31.06 -12.32 9.28
CA ARG A 242 32.08 -11.61 8.48
C ARG A 242 31.48 -10.45 7.65
N LEU A 243 30.17 -10.47 7.40
CA LEU A 243 29.49 -9.37 6.73
C LEU A 243 29.68 -8.03 7.46
N PHE A 244 29.87 -8.06 8.78
CA PHE A 244 29.98 -6.89 9.63
C PHE A 244 31.43 -6.44 9.88
N GLU A 245 32.41 -7.14 9.34
CA GLU A 245 33.81 -6.75 9.43
C GLU A 245 34.10 -5.58 8.46
N ALA A 246 34.86 -4.58 8.93
CA ALA A 246 35.28 -3.50 8.08
C ALA A 246 36.22 -4.02 6.99
N PRO A 247 36.07 -3.57 5.73
CA PRO A 247 37.00 -3.93 4.67
C PRO A 247 38.41 -3.43 5.01
N ARG A 248 39.39 -4.28 4.79
CA ARG A 248 40.82 -3.97 4.98
C ARG A 248 41.38 -3.16 3.79
#